data_e3081093abd1fa35bd22bfe984966f40
#
_entry.id   e3081093abd1fa35bd22bfe984966f40
#
_cell.length_a   1.000
_cell.length_b   1.000
_cell.length_c   1.000
_cell.angle_alpha   90.00
_cell.angle_beta   90.00
_cell.angle_gamma   90.00
#
_symmetry.space_group_name_H-M   'P 1'
#
loop_
_entity.id
_entity.type
_entity.pdbx_description
1 polymer ?
#
loop_
_entity_poly.entity_id
_entity_poly.type
_entity_poly.pdbx_seq_one_letter_code
_entity_poly.pdbx_strand_id
1 'polypeptide(L)' 'MLVLEELDLERLNRIKVVLAEKDIKQIDLAHAIGKSPNTIASICNNKNQPHLKDLKKIADYLKVDIRELLVPTLED' A
#
# COMPACT_ATOMS: atom_id res chain seq x y z
N MET A 1 -23.46 -15.41 0.14
CA MET A 1 -22.76 -15.21 0.61
C MET A 1 -21.98 -14.18 0.30
N LEU A 2 -21.93 -13.26 0.58
CA LEU A 2 -21.35 -12.25 0.40
C LEU A 2 -20.05 -12.20 0.67
N VAL A 3 -19.62 -12.92 1.33
CA VAL A 3 -18.36 -12.95 1.61
C VAL A 3 -17.49 -13.02 0.48
N LEU A 4 -17.89 -13.50 -0.64
CA LEU A 4 -17.12 -13.56 -1.80
C LEU A 4 -16.55 -12.30 -2.23
N GLU A 5 -17.27 -11.25 -2.10
CA GLU A 5 -16.80 -10.04 -2.55
C GLU A 5 -15.65 -9.64 -1.81
N GLU A 6 -15.59 -9.88 -0.57
CA GLU A 6 -14.49 -9.52 0.21
C GLU A 6 -13.32 -10.32 -0.16
N LEU A 7 -13.52 -11.53 -0.57
CA LEU A 7 -12.42 -12.36 -0.94
C LEU A 7 -11.79 -11.92 -2.23
N ASP A 8 -12.50 -11.13 -3.02
CA ASP A 8 -11.96 -10.68 -4.27
C ASP A 8 -10.86 -9.65 -4.08
N LEU A 9 -10.81 -9.02 -2.93
CA LEU A 9 -9.77 -8.05 -2.69
C LEU A 9 -8.64 -8.76 -1.98
N GLU A 10 -7.60 -9.08 -2.73
CA GLU A 10 -6.45 -9.68 -2.14
C GLU A 10 -5.63 -8.62 -1.46
N ARG A 11 -5.39 -8.76 -0.17
CA ARG A 11 -4.61 -7.77 0.54
C ARG A 11 -3.17 -8.17 0.47
N LEU A 12 -2.48 -7.60 -0.48
CA LEU A 12 -1.08 -7.89 -0.70
C LEU A 12 -0.17 -6.85 -0.10
N ASN A 13 -0.66 -5.62 0.06
CA ASN A 13 0.18 -4.58 0.65
C ASN A 13 -0.40 -4.03 1.93
N ARG A 14 0.47 -3.49 2.77
CA ARG A 14 0.12 -2.89 4.06
C ARG A 14 0.44 -1.42 4.05
N ILE A 15 0.42 -0.78 2.89
CA ILE A 15 0.82 0.61 2.78
C ILE A 15 -0.03 1.50 3.66
N LYS A 16 -1.34 1.24 3.68
CA LYS A 16 -2.25 2.05 4.49
C LYS A 16 -1.89 1.96 5.96
N VAL A 17 -1.53 0.78 6.43
CA VAL A 17 -1.15 0.57 7.83
C VAL A 17 0.13 1.34 8.15
N VAL A 18 1.11 1.26 7.27
CA VAL A 18 2.39 1.92 7.52
C VAL A 18 2.22 3.44 7.49
N LEU A 19 1.37 3.96 6.59
CA LEU A 19 1.08 5.38 6.58
C LEU A 19 0.47 5.81 7.90
N ALA A 20 -0.46 5.02 8.41
CA ALA A 20 -1.11 5.34 9.67
C ALA A 20 -0.12 5.30 10.82
N GLU A 21 0.76 4.31 10.83
CA GLU A 21 1.76 4.20 11.88
C GLU A 21 2.71 5.39 11.88
N LYS A 22 2.98 5.95 10.72
CA LYS A 22 3.89 7.08 10.60
C LYS A 22 3.18 8.42 10.56
N ASP A 23 1.84 8.38 10.64
CA ASP A 23 1.03 9.60 10.65
C ASP A 23 1.28 10.41 9.37
N ILE A 24 1.35 9.73 8.24
CA ILE A 24 1.55 10.36 6.93
C ILE A 24 0.28 10.19 6.13
N LYS A 25 -0.17 11.26 5.48
CA LYS A 25 -1.39 11.23 4.71
C LYS A 25 -1.17 10.69 3.32
N GLN A 26 -2.20 10.06 2.77
CA GLN A 26 -2.12 9.51 1.43
C GLN A 26 -1.80 10.58 0.39
N ILE A 27 -2.34 11.76 0.56
CA ILE A 27 -2.11 12.81 -0.41
C ILE A 27 -0.64 13.24 -0.41
N ASP A 28 0.00 13.22 0.75
CA ASP A 28 1.41 13.57 0.83
C ASP A 28 2.26 12.51 0.13
N LEU A 29 1.89 11.24 0.30
CA LEU A 29 2.59 10.17 -0.38
C LEU A 29 2.41 10.33 -1.90
N ALA A 30 1.20 10.64 -2.35
CA ALA A 30 0.92 10.79 -3.77
C ALA A 30 1.82 11.86 -4.38
N HIS A 31 1.93 13.00 -3.70
CA HIS A 31 2.78 14.07 -4.16
C HIS A 31 4.25 13.64 -4.19
N ALA A 32 4.67 12.94 -3.16
CA ALA A 32 6.07 12.57 -3.04
C ALA A 32 6.55 11.66 -4.15
N ILE A 33 5.68 10.76 -4.61
CA ILE A 33 6.10 9.81 -5.63
C ILE A 33 5.50 10.10 -7.01
N GLY A 34 4.85 11.26 -7.14
CA GLY A 34 4.35 11.69 -8.44
C GLY A 34 3.16 10.92 -8.97
N LYS A 35 2.26 10.51 -8.08
CA LYS A 35 1.07 9.78 -8.48
C LYS A 35 -0.15 10.58 -8.06
N SER A 36 -1.29 10.29 -8.68
CA SER A 36 -2.51 10.98 -8.31
C SER A 36 -3.02 10.46 -6.98
N PRO A 37 -3.76 11.29 -6.23
CA PRO A 37 -4.34 10.82 -4.97
C PRO A 37 -5.27 9.63 -5.18
N ASN A 38 -6.00 9.58 -6.31
CA ASN A 38 -6.89 8.46 -6.56
C ASN A 38 -6.11 7.16 -6.74
N THR A 39 -4.96 7.23 -7.42
CA THR A 39 -4.13 6.06 -7.61
C THR A 39 -3.62 5.56 -6.27
N ILE A 40 -3.19 6.47 -5.40
CA ILE A 40 -2.68 6.07 -4.09
C ILE A 40 -3.81 5.48 -3.24
N ALA A 41 -5.00 6.07 -3.29
CA ALA A 41 -6.13 5.54 -2.54
C ALA A 41 -6.46 4.11 -2.99
N SER A 42 -6.42 3.88 -4.29
CA SER A 42 -6.70 2.57 -4.85
C SER A 42 -5.66 1.54 -4.38
N ILE A 43 -4.40 1.94 -4.37
CA ILE A 43 -3.33 1.07 -3.91
C ILE A 43 -3.47 0.79 -2.41
N CYS A 44 -3.76 1.80 -1.63
CA CYS A 44 -3.91 1.64 -0.19
C CYS A 44 -5.08 0.73 0.17
N ASN A 45 -6.10 0.70 -0.66
CA ASN A 45 -7.24 -0.16 -0.44
C ASN A 45 -7.09 -1.53 -1.09
N ASN A 46 -5.93 -1.81 -1.64
CA ASN A 46 -5.61 -3.08 -2.28
C ASN A 46 -6.50 -3.39 -3.49
N LYS A 47 -7.05 -2.35 -4.12
CA LYS A 47 -7.79 -2.53 -5.35
C LYS A 47 -6.83 -2.67 -6.51
N ASN A 48 -5.69 -1.99 -6.43
CA ASN A 48 -4.62 -2.12 -7.39
C ASN A 48 -3.33 -2.24 -6.63
N GLN A 49 -2.33 -2.83 -7.23
CA GLN A 49 -1.05 -2.98 -6.56
C GLN A 49 -0.01 -2.11 -7.28
N PRO A 50 0.95 -1.56 -6.55
CA PRO A 50 1.95 -0.73 -7.18
C PRO A 50 2.94 -1.60 -7.95
N HIS A 51 3.54 -1.03 -8.98
CA HIS A 51 4.65 -1.71 -9.63
C HIS A 51 5.80 -1.75 -8.64
N LEU A 52 6.68 -2.71 -8.83
CA LEU A 52 7.78 -2.89 -7.91
C LEU A 52 8.62 -1.63 -7.78
N LYS A 53 8.83 -0.90 -8.86
CA LYS A 53 9.57 0.35 -8.80
C LYS A 53 8.88 1.38 -7.93
N ASP A 54 7.57 1.45 -8.02
CA ASP A 54 6.82 2.41 -7.22
C ASP A 54 6.80 1.95 -5.76
N LEU A 55 6.75 0.65 -5.53
CA LEU A 55 6.79 0.13 -4.17
C LEU A 55 8.09 0.55 -3.50
N LYS A 56 9.20 0.50 -4.25
CA LYS A 56 10.47 0.93 -3.70
C LYS A 56 10.46 2.43 -3.38
N LYS A 57 9.84 3.24 -4.25
CA LYS A 57 9.76 4.67 -3.99
C LYS A 57 8.96 4.94 -2.74
N ILE A 58 7.89 4.19 -2.53
CA ILE A 58 7.06 4.34 -1.35
C ILE A 58 7.87 3.98 -0.11
N ALA A 59 8.59 2.86 -0.17
CA ALA A 59 9.41 2.44 0.97
C ALA A 59 10.47 3.49 1.30
N ASP A 60 11.10 4.05 0.26
CA ASP A 60 12.13 5.06 0.47
C ASP A 60 11.54 6.31 1.11
N TYR A 61 10.37 6.74 0.66
CA TYR A 61 9.75 7.93 1.23
C TYR A 61 9.34 7.69 2.68
N LEU A 62 8.82 6.51 2.97
CA LEU A 62 8.38 6.19 4.31
C LEU A 62 9.52 5.75 5.21
N LYS A 63 10.70 5.55 4.63
CA LYS A 63 11.91 5.13 5.36
C LYS A 63 11.71 3.80 6.06
N VAL A 64 11.16 2.86 5.33
CA VAL A 64 10.99 1.51 5.83
C VAL A 64 11.56 0.53 4.82
N ASP A 65 11.80 -0.68 5.28
CA ASP A 65 12.20 -1.76 4.38
C ASP A 65 10.99 -2.07 3.51
N ILE A 66 11.23 -2.31 2.23
CA ILE A 66 10.16 -2.60 1.29
C ILE A 66 9.32 -3.78 1.76
N ARG A 67 9.92 -4.72 2.48
CA ARG A 67 9.18 -5.87 2.99
C ARG A 67 8.08 -5.47 3.97
N GLU A 68 8.24 -4.35 4.64
CA GLU A 68 7.25 -3.90 5.60
C GLU A 68 5.99 -3.41 4.92
N LEU A 69 6.04 -3.18 3.62
CA LEU A 69 4.87 -2.75 2.87
C LEU A 69 4.06 -3.93 2.34
N LEU A 70 4.52 -5.14 2.58
CA LEU A 70 3.87 -6.33 2.04
C LEU A 70 3.28 -7.18 3.15
N VAL A 71 2.17 -7.83 2.81
CA VAL A 71 1.52 -8.73 3.76
C VAL A 71 2.31 -10.04 3.74
N PRO A 72 2.72 -10.54 4.90
CA PRO A 72 3.44 -11.81 4.92
C PRO A 72 2.54 -12.94 4.44
N THR A 73 3.11 -13.84 3.67
CA THR A 73 2.33 -14.94 3.12
C THR A 73 2.70 -16.28 3.75
N LEU A 74 3.77 -16.29 4.53
CA LEU A 74 4.19 -17.52 5.17
C LEU A 74 4.36 -17.22 6.63
N GLU A 75 3.67 -17.97 7.48
CA GLU A 75 3.79 -17.75 8.89
C GLU A 75 4.43 -18.95 9.54
N ASP A 76 5.18 -18.73 10.57
CA ASP A 76 5.89 -19.81 11.24
C ASP A 76 5.00 -20.62 12.15
#